data_2524a750a454e9476f8059c12785d436
#
_entry.id   2524a750a454e9476f8059c12785d436
#
_cell.length_a   1.000
_cell.length_b   1.000
_cell.length_c   1.000
_cell.angle_alpha   90.00
_cell.angle_beta   90.00
_cell.angle_gamma   90.00
#
_symmetry.space_group_name_H-M   'P 1'
#
loop_
_entity.id
_entity.type
_entity.pdbx_description
1 polymer ?
#
loop_
_entity_poly.entity_id
_entity_poly.type
_entity_poly.pdbx_seq_one_letter_code
_entity_poly.pdbx_strand_id
1 'polypeptide(L)'
;MKKLLIFLLSIFLFNLGGTLRAQKLSRTEKKIVAKVNSYEQEAIEFLEKVVNINSGTMNLEGVKAVGQEFNDAFQTIDFDTRWVEMPAEMNRAGHLFASINGNKGKKLLLIGHLDTVFEADSPFQTFERKDSIAYAPGGNDMKGGDVVVLYALKALHELNLLKDASITVAFTGDEERTGKPLSISRKDLIDAAKASDIALGFETATGFNNATIARRGASGWKVETAGKRAHSSGVFSERTGAGAIFEMGRILHQFYEEVRGEEYLTFNPGNLLGGTFVDYAPLKSSGSAYGKTNVVAQTAVVHGGLRFISEVQKENARAKMRAIVANHLPSTNATITFTDSYPAMGPTIENKALLKQLSDVSEALGFGEVAAYDPGRRGAADISFVADYVKGLDGLGSMGSGAHTPQETVNLKTFNDLIQRTAVFLYRLTRD
;
A
#
# COMPACT_ATOMS: atom_id res chain seq x y z
N MET A 1 -12.50 81.09 11.26
CA MET A 1 -11.97 80.69 9.94
C MET A 1 -10.75 79.80 10.24
N LYS A 2 -10.96 78.45 10.31
CA LYS A 2 -9.90 77.45 10.45
C LYS A 2 -10.02 76.50 9.27
N LYS A 3 -8.99 76.51 8.38
CA LYS A 3 -8.90 75.62 7.21
C LYS A 3 -8.43 74.24 7.70
N LEU A 4 -9.24 73.23 7.42
CA LEU A 4 -8.94 71.83 7.67
C LEU A 4 -8.18 71.27 6.48
N LEU A 5 -6.93 70.84 6.66
CA LEU A 5 -6.08 70.25 5.64
C LEU A 5 -6.27 68.72 5.72
N ILE A 6 -6.91 68.14 4.74
CA ILE A 6 -7.08 66.68 4.61
C ILE A 6 -5.87 66.11 3.87
N PHE A 7 -5.07 65.35 4.57
CA PHE A 7 -3.94 64.59 4.03
C PHE A 7 -4.47 63.22 3.52
N LEU A 8 -4.55 63.05 2.23
CA LEU A 8 -4.85 61.77 1.57
C LEU A 8 -3.57 60.95 1.55
N LEU A 9 -3.49 59.94 2.42
CA LEU A 9 -2.44 58.94 2.42
C LEU A 9 -2.82 57.81 1.45
N SER A 10 -2.27 57.82 0.24
CA SER A 10 -2.43 56.78 -0.74
C SER A 10 -1.56 55.58 -0.35
N ILE A 11 -2.16 54.53 0.23
CA ILE A 11 -1.51 53.26 0.47
C ILE A 11 -1.41 52.53 -0.84
N PHE A 12 -0.23 52.52 -1.45
CA PHE A 12 0.14 51.60 -2.54
C PHE A 12 0.35 50.22 -1.96
N LEU A 13 -0.68 49.39 -1.97
CA LEU A 13 -0.56 47.94 -1.76
C LEU A 13 0.14 47.33 -2.99
N PHE A 14 1.45 47.16 -2.89
CA PHE A 14 2.18 46.29 -3.80
C PHE A 14 1.68 44.85 -3.56
N ASN A 15 0.77 44.40 -4.40
CA ASN A 15 0.45 43.00 -4.58
C ASN A 15 1.70 42.30 -5.15
N LEU A 16 2.61 41.85 -4.29
CA LEU A 16 3.63 40.87 -4.65
C LEU A 16 2.96 39.50 -4.84
N GLY A 17 2.14 39.39 -5.85
CA GLY A 17 1.75 38.12 -6.46
C GLY A 17 2.98 37.55 -7.14
N GLY A 18 3.92 37.03 -6.39
CA GLY A 18 4.97 36.17 -6.93
C GLY A 18 4.31 34.97 -7.55
N THR A 19 4.11 34.97 -8.85
CA THR A 19 3.90 33.74 -9.60
C THR A 19 5.11 32.86 -9.31
N LEU A 20 4.95 31.84 -8.49
CA LEU A 20 5.90 30.73 -8.34
C LEU A 20 6.04 30.13 -9.75
N ARG A 21 7.03 30.63 -10.51
CA ARG A 21 7.41 30.00 -11.78
C ARG A 21 7.94 28.62 -11.43
N ALA A 22 7.33 27.58 -11.96
CA ALA A 22 7.88 26.23 -11.90
C ALA A 22 9.37 26.29 -12.24
N GLN A 23 10.19 25.69 -11.38
CA GLN A 23 11.63 25.72 -11.53
C GLN A 23 12.00 24.98 -12.81
N LYS A 24 12.56 25.66 -13.79
CA LYS A 24 12.97 25.03 -15.06
C LYS A 24 14.04 23.96 -14.80
N LEU A 25 14.04 22.91 -15.61
CA LEU A 25 15.08 21.89 -15.58
C LEU A 25 16.48 22.51 -15.75
N SER A 26 17.37 22.15 -14.86
CA SER A 26 18.81 22.45 -14.95
C SER A 26 19.44 21.75 -16.17
N ARG A 27 20.67 22.14 -16.50
CA ARG A 27 21.44 21.47 -17.58
C ARG A 27 21.65 19.97 -17.29
N THR A 28 21.87 19.61 -16.04
CA THR A 28 22.02 18.21 -15.61
C THR A 28 20.73 17.43 -15.75
N GLU A 29 19.60 17.99 -15.29
CA GLU A 29 18.30 17.34 -15.40
C GLU A 29 17.87 17.10 -16.85
N LYS A 30 18.20 18.03 -17.77
CA LYS A 30 17.99 17.81 -19.20
C LYS A 30 18.82 16.64 -19.75
N LYS A 31 20.05 16.43 -19.22
CA LYS A 31 20.87 15.26 -19.59
C LYS A 31 20.25 13.97 -19.04
N ILE A 32 19.68 14.00 -17.82
CA ILE A 32 18.98 12.85 -17.24
C ILE A 32 17.81 12.46 -18.15
N VAL A 33 16.95 13.42 -18.51
CA VAL A 33 15.80 13.18 -19.41
C VAL A 33 16.25 12.61 -20.75
N ALA A 34 17.29 13.18 -21.38
CA ALA A 34 17.82 12.65 -22.63
C ALA A 34 18.37 11.24 -22.50
N LYS A 35 18.99 10.91 -21.34
CA LYS A 35 19.51 9.57 -21.06
C LYS A 35 18.41 8.56 -20.86
N VAL A 36 17.36 8.90 -20.10
CA VAL A 36 16.18 8.04 -19.93
C VAL A 36 15.53 7.76 -21.29
N ASN A 37 15.36 8.78 -22.13
CA ASN A 37 14.80 8.60 -23.47
C ASN A 37 15.58 7.60 -24.33
N SER A 38 16.89 7.50 -24.14
CA SER A 38 17.70 6.52 -24.87
C SER A 38 17.46 5.07 -24.45
N TYR A 39 16.73 4.84 -23.35
CA TYR A 39 16.40 3.50 -22.83
C TYR A 39 14.94 3.09 -23.02
N GLU A 40 14.11 3.93 -23.64
CA GLU A 40 12.66 3.68 -23.73
C GLU A 40 12.34 2.25 -24.22
N GLN A 41 12.96 1.84 -25.31
CA GLN A 41 12.73 0.50 -25.88
C GLN A 41 13.32 -0.61 -24.99
N GLU A 42 14.52 -0.41 -24.47
CA GLU A 42 15.19 -1.37 -23.58
C GLU A 42 14.41 -1.62 -22.29
N ALA A 43 13.82 -0.56 -21.71
CA ALA A 43 13.00 -0.67 -20.51
C ALA A 43 11.70 -1.48 -20.77
N ILE A 44 11.10 -1.32 -21.94
CA ILE A 44 9.92 -2.11 -22.34
C ILE A 44 10.32 -3.58 -22.57
N GLU A 45 11.44 -3.85 -23.20
CA GLU A 45 11.94 -5.21 -23.43
C GLU A 45 12.29 -5.91 -22.10
N PHE A 46 12.86 -5.18 -21.16
CA PHE A 46 13.11 -5.71 -19.81
C PHE A 46 11.80 -5.98 -19.06
N LEU A 47 10.81 -5.09 -19.16
CA LEU A 47 9.47 -5.32 -18.61
C LEU A 47 8.84 -6.59 -19.18
N GLU A 48 8.85 -6.75 -20.51
CA GLU A 48 8.37 -7.96 -21.18
C GLU A 48 9.07 -9.23 -20.67
N LYS A 49 10.40 -9.16 -20.53
CA LYS A 49 11.20 -10.26 -20.01
C LYS A 49 10.75 -10.72 -18.63
N VAL A 50 10.63 -9.79 -17.67
CA VAL A 50 10.29 -10.11 -16.29
C VAL A 50 8.80 -10.46 -16.11
N VAL A 51 7.92 -9.91 -16.95
CA VAL A 51 6.49 -10.27 -16.96
C VAL A 51 6.30 -11.70 -17.44
N ASN A 52 7.06 -12.14 -18.44
CA ASN A 52 6.98 -13.50 -18.99
C ASN A 52 7.56 -14.59 -18.05
N ILE A 53 8.12 -14.19 -16.91
CA ILE A 53 8.47 -15.11 -15.82
C ILE A 53 7.30 -15.10 -14.82
N ASN A 54 6.56 -16.22 -14.72
CA ASN A 54 5.50 -16.32 -13.72
C ASN A 54 6.10 -16.20 -12.30
N SER A 55 5.58 -15.26 -11.52
CA SER A 55 5.97 -15.03 -10.13
C SER A 55 4.76 -14.90 -9.19
N GLY A 56 3.73 -15.74 -9.38
CA GLY A 56 2.70 -15.88 -8.34
C GLY A 56 3.36 -16.11 -6.98
N THR A 57 2.83 -15.51 -5.90
CA THR A 57 3.51 -15.55 -4.58
C THR A 57 3.89 -16.96 -4.14
N MET A 58 3.09 -17.97 -4.50
CA MET A 58 3.36 -19.37 -4.15
C MET A 58 4.25 -20.11 -5.16
N ASN A 59 4.60 -19.49 -6.28
CA ASN A 59 5.63 -19.96 -7.19
C ASN A 59 7.00 -19.44 -6.78
N LEU A 60 7.57 -20.02 -5.72
CA LEU A 60 8.80 -19.54 -5.09
C LEU A 60 9.98 -19.45 -6.07
N GLU A 61 10.10 -20.42 -6.98
CA GLU A 61 11.16 -20.44 -8.00
C GLU A 61 10.97 -19.32 -9.01
N GLY A 62 9.74 -19.01 -9.39
CA GLY A 62 9.43 -17.92 -10.29
C GLY A 62 9.71 -16.55 -9.67
N VAL A 63 9.36 -16.34 -8.39
CA VAL A 63 9.70 -15.11 -7.67
C VAL A 63 11.23 -14.94 -7.58
N LYS A 64 11.98 -16.02 -7.28
CA LYS A 64 13.44 -15.99 -7.26
C LYS A 64 14.01 -15.71 -8.66
N ALA A 65 13.42 -16.26 -9.72
CA ALA A 65 13.86 -16.04 -11.09
C ALA A 65 13.68 -14.56 -11.52
N VAL A 66 12.54 -13.94 -11.20
CA VAL A 66 12.36 -12.49 -11.40
C VAL A 66 13.37 -11.69 -10.56
N GLY A 67 13.56 -12.09 -9.29
CA GLY A 67 14.55 -11.48 -8.42
C GLY A 67 15.97 -11.55 -8.99
N GLN A 68 16.34 -12.67 -9.63
CA GLN A 68 17.66 -12.83 -10.27
C GLN A 68 17.87 -11.88 -11.44
N GLU A 69 16.83 -11.65 -12.28
CA GLU A 69 16.92 -10.68 -13.38
C GLU A 69 17.20 -9.25 -12.88
N PHE A 70 16.49 -8.84 -11.81
CA PHE A 70 16.76 -7.54 -11.18
C PHE A 70 18.12 -7.52 -10.47
N ASN A 71 18.51 -8.59 -9.78
CA ASN A 71 19.82 -8.72 -9.15
C ASN A 71 20.94 -8.46 -10.14
N ASP A 72 20.92 -9.16 -11.28
CA ASP A 72 21.94 -9.04 -12.31
C ASP A 72 21.96 -7.61 -12.91
N ALA A 73 20.78 -7.04 -13.14
CA ALA A 73 20.66 -5.68 -13.65
C ALA A 73 21.21 -4.64 -12.65
N PHE A 74 20.94 -4.76 -11.35
CA PHE A 74 21.46 -3.86 -10.32
C PHE A 74 22.99 -3.98 -10.19
N GLN A 75 23.55 -5.18 -10.33
CA GLN A 75 25.01 -5.37 -10.32
C GLN A 75 25.71 -4.66 -11.50
N THR A 76 25.06 -4.55 -12.67
CA THR A 76 25.62 -3.82 -13.82
C THR A 76 25.76 -2.31 -13.58
N ILE A 77 25.07 -1.78 -12.56
CA ILE A 77 25.10 -0.37 -12.17
C ILE A 77 25.72 -0.15 -10.78
N ASP A 78 26.64 -1.04 -10.40
CA ASP A 78 27.47 -0.99 -9.19
C ASP A 78 26.67 -0.99 -7.85
N PHE A 79 25.48 -1.59 -7.81
CA PHE A 79 24.77 -1.83 -6.57
C PHE A 79 25.23 -3.15 -5.94
N ASP A 80 25.52 -3.12 -4.63
CA ASP A 80 25.69 -4.32 -3.81
C ASP A 80 24.32 -4.98 -3.61
N THR A 81 24.20 -6.25 -4.02
CA THR A 81 22.93 -6.97 -3.95
C THR A 81 22.99 -8.09 -2.92
N ARG A 82 21.85 -8.37 -2.28
CA ARG A 82 21.65 -9.52 -1.41
C ARG A 82 20.23 -10.07 -1.51
N TRP A 83 20.11 -11.38 -1.49
CA TRP A 83 18.84 -12.05 -1.32
C TRP A 83 18.61 -12.38 0.16
N VAL A 84 17.43 -12.04 0.69
CA VAL A 84 17.02 -12.36 2.05
C VAL A 84 16.09 -13.56 2.00
N GLU A 85 16.59 -14.72 2.40
CA GLU A 85 15.78 -15.94 2.47
C GLU A 85 14.76 -15.87 3.60
N MET A 86 13.57 -16.39 3.35
CA MET A 86 12.58 -16.59 4.41
C MET A 86 12.71 -17.98 5.04
N PRO A 87 12.35 -18.15 6.33
CA PRO A 87 12.29 -19.46 6.96
C PRO A 87 11.46 -20.45 6.13
N ALA A 88 11.91 -21.68 6.00
CA ALA A 88 11.26 -22.70 5.17
C ALA A 88 9.79 -22.92 5.53
N GLU A 89 9.45 -22.87 6.82
CA GLU A 89 8.09 -23.02 7.33
C GLU A 89 7.16 -21.86 6.91
N MET A 90 7.71 -20.70 6.54
CA MET A 90 6.94 -19.57 6.02
C MET A 90 6.45 -19.83 4.58
N ASN A 91 7.15 -20.68 3.83
CA ASN A 91 6.85 -20.99 2.44
C ASN A 91 6.74 -19.72 1.56
N ARG A 92 7.79 -18.89 1.57
CA ARG A 92 7.96 -17.67 0.79
C ARG A 92 9.34 -17.62 0.18
N ALA A 93 9.45 -17.01 -1.01
CA ALA A 93 10.70 -17.00 -1.77
C ALA A 93 11.81 -16.17 -1.13
N GLY A 94 11.44 -15.09 -0.43
CA GLY A 94 12.38 -14.13 0.10
C GLY A 94 12.34 -12.78 -0.61
N HIS A 95 13.34 -11.92 -0.38
CA HIS A 95 13.35 -10.53 -0.82
C HIS A 95 14.70 -10.16 -1.44
N LEU A 96 14.68 -9.34 -2.50
CA LEU A 96 15.88 -8.74 -3.07
C LEU A 96 16.13 -7.38 -2.44
N PHE A 97 17.36 -7.18 -1.96
CA PHE A 97 17.88 -5.85 -1.60
C PHE A 97 19.06 -5.51 -2.50
N ALA A 98 19.09 -4.26 -2.98
CA ALA A 98 20.22 -3.71 -3.70
C ALA A 98 20.59 -2.33 -3.11
N SER A 99 21.85 -2.03 -2.90
CA SER A 99 22.24 -0.79 -2.21
C SER A 99 23.54 -0.19 -2.73
N ILE A 100 23.60 1.14 -2.66
CA ILE A 100 24.82 1.94 -2.71
C ILE A 100 24.92 2.78 -1.45
N ASN A 101 26.10 2.90 -0.88
CA ASN A 101 26.32 3.54 0.41
C ASN A 101 27.24 4.75 0.25
N GLY A 102 26.64 5.94 0.18
CA GLY A 102 27.33 7.23 0.16
C GLY A 102 27.03 8.05 1.41
N ASN A 103 27.44 9.32 1.37
CA ASN A 103 27.34 10.23 2.49
C ASN A 103 26.76 11.61 2.14
N LYS A 104 26.18 11.75 0.94
CA LYS A 104 25.57 13.00 0.45
C LYS A 104 24.09 12.86 0.22
N GLY A 105 23.38 13.95 0.48
CA GLY A 105 21.95 14.08 0.28
C GLY A 105 21.13 13.17 1.22
N LYS A 106 19.88 12.94 0.87
CA LYS A 106 18.99 12.08 1.64
C LYS A 106 19.27 10.60 1.36
N LYS A 107 19.15 9.80 2.40
CA LYS A 107 19.18 8.33 2.30
C LYS A 107 17.81 7.86 1.84
N LEU A 108 17.75 7.17 0.71
CA LEU A 108 16.50 6.76 0.09
C LEU A 108 16.27 5.25 0.24
N LEU A 109 15.03 4.87 0.52
CA LEU A 109 14.52 3.51 0.42
C LEU A 109 13.51 3.47 -0.73
N LEU A 110 13.76 2.66 -1.77
CA LEU A 110 12.88 2.45 -2.90
C LEU A 110 12.22 1.08 -2.75
N ILE A 111 10.89 1.03 -2.71
CA ILE A 111 10.13 -0.17 -2.37
C ILE A 111 9.33 -0.64 -3.58
N GLY A 112 9.44 -1.94 -3.87
CA GLY A 112 8.63 -2.65 -4.84
C GLY A 112 8.41 -4.10 -4.43
N HIS A 113 7.74 -4.89 -5.29
CA HIS A 113 7.59 -6.32 -5.07
C HIS A 113 7.69 -7.16 -6.36
N LEU A 114 8.24 -8.35 -6.21
CA LEU A 114 8.54 -9.28 -7.29
C LEU A 114 7.39 -10.26 -7.58
N ASP A 115 6.57 -10.52 -6.56
CA ASP A 115 5.46 -11.46 -6.67
C ASP A 115 4.22 -10.83 -7.30
N THR A 116 3.28 -11.67 -7.68
CA THR A 116 2.01 -11.27 -8.28
C THR A 116 0.88 -12.16 -7.77
N VAL A 117 -0.38 -11.75 -7.96
CA VAL A 117 -1.55 -12.60 -7.69
C VAL A 117 -1.73 -13.74 -8.70
N PHE A 118 -0.98 -13.74 -9.81
CA PHE A 118 -1.15 -14.72 -10.90
C PHE A 118 -0.29 -15.96 -10.63
N GLU A 119 -0.88 -16.95 -9.96
CA GLU A 119 -0.21 -18.22 -9.67
C GLU A 119 0.08 -19.02 -10.96
N ALA A 120 0.87 -20.07 -10.85
CA ALA A 120 1.34 -20.86 -12.01
C ALA A 120 0.20 -21.50 -12.83
N ASP A 121 -0.97 -21.71 -12.26
CA ASP A 121 -2.17 -22.23 -12.92
C ASP A 121 -3.08 -21.14 -13.51
N SER A 122 -2.72 -19.87 -13.39
CA SER A 122 -3.45 -18.77 -14.00
C SER A 122 -3.43 -18.90 -15.55
N PRO A 123 -4.54 -18.66 -16.24
CA PRO A 123 -4.55 -18.61 -17.71
C PRO A 123 -3.88 -17.35 -18.29
N PHE A 124 -3.58 -16.36 -17.47
CA PHE A 124 -2.96 -15.08 -17.84
C PHE A 124 -1.47 -15.11 -17.45
N GLN A 125 -0.59 -15.42 -18.42
CA GLN A 125 0.82 -15.74 -18.16
C GLN A 125 1.82 -14.93 -18.99
N THR A 126 1.39 -14.29 -20.07
CA THR A 126 2.33 -13.71 -21.06
C THR A 126 2.06 -12.24 -21.29
N PHE A 127 3.14 -11.50 -21.57
CA PHE A 127 3.08 -10.13 -22.04
C PHE A 127 2.56 -10.10 -23.49
N GLU A 128 1.54 -9.30 -23.74
CA GLU A 128 0.99 -9.10 -25.09
C GLU A 128 0.82 -7.62 -25.38
N ARG A 129 1.67 -7.06 -26.25
CA ARG A 129 1.62 -5.65 -26.61
C ARG A 129 0.57 -5.42 -27.71
N LYS A 130 -0.31 -4.44 -27.48
CA LYS A 130 -1.25 -3.89 -28.47
C LYS A 130 -1.08 -2.37 -28.54
N ASP A 131 -0.35 -1.90 -29.54
CA ASP A 131 0.03 -0.48 -29.69
C ASP A 131 0.77 0.08 -28.48
N SER A 132 0.12 0.96 -27.74
CA SER A 132 0.65 1.64 -26.54
C SER A 132 0.18 1.01 -25.23
N ILE A 133 -0.53 -0.09 -25.28
CA ILE A 133 -1.00 -0.86 -24.12
C ILE A 133 -0.37 -2.25 -24.19
N ALA A 134 0.09 -2.75 -23.06
CA ALA A 134 0.50 -4.14 -22.90
C ALA A 134 -0.45 -4.84 -21.92
N TYR A 135 -1.00 -5.99 -22.30
CA TYR A 135 -1.58 -6.95 -21.37
C TYR A 135 -0.43 -7.67 -20.69
N ALA A 136 -0.33 -7.59 -19.38
CA ALA A 136 0.88 -7.94 -18.67
C ALA A 136 0.57 -8.44 -17.25
N PRO A 137 0.63 -9.76 -16.98
CA PRO A 137 0.38 -10.28 -15.63
C PRO A 137 1.40 -9.75 -14.62
N GLY A 138 0.92 -9.01 -13.61
CA GLY A 138 1.78 -8.34 -12.62
C GLY A 138 2.64 -7.22 -13.23
N GLY A 139 2.35 -6.78 -14.46
CA GLY A 139 3.10 -5.72 -15.11
C GLY A 139 2.75 -4.35 -14.57
N ASN A 140 1.50 -4.13 -14.20
CA ASN A 140 1.06 -2.91 -13.53
C ASN A 140 1.21 -3.02 -12.00
N ASP A 141 1.02 -4.22 -11.46
CA ASP A 141 1.10 -4.54 -10.03
C ASP A 141 2.08 -5.70 -9.78
N MET A 142 3.44 -5.38 -9.54
CA MET A 142 3.99 -4.05 -9.79
C MET A 142 5.35 -4.10 -10.51
N LYS A 143 5.64 -5.16 -11.33
CA LYS A 143 6.92 -5.30 -12.05
C LYS A 143 7.28 -4.06 -12.89
N GLY A 144 6.29 -3.36 -13.45
CA GLY A 144 6.51 -2.10 -14.14
C GLY A 144 7.08 -1.00 -13.23
N GLY A 145 6.65 -0.96 -11.97
CA GLY A 145 7.22 -0.07 -10.95
C GLY A 145 8.67 -0.40 -10.64
N ASP A 146 9.00 -1.69 -10.53
CA ASP A 146 10.38 -2.16 -10.32
C ASP A 146 11.29 -1.76 -11.49
N VAL A 147 10.78 -1.86 -12.73
CA VAL A 147 11.49 -1.42 -13.93
C VAL A 147 11.67 0.09 -13.96
N VAL A 148 10.67 0.88 -13.52
CA VAL A 148 10.82 2.34 -13.37
C VAL A 148 11.97 2.68 -12.42
N VAL A 149 12.09 1.98 -11.29
CA VAL A 149 13.22 2.13 -10.35
C VAL A 149 14.54 1.83 -11.03
N LEU A 150 14.65 0.66 -11.64
CA LEU A 150 15.90 0.20 -12.26
C LEU A 150 16.40 1.18 -13.33
N TYR A 151 15.54 1.57 -14.27
CA TYR A 151 15.96 2.45 -15.38
C TYR A 151 16.20 3.90 -14.96
N ALA A 152 15.51 4.38 -13.92
CA ALA A 152 15.82 5.67 -13.31
C ALA A 152 17.23 5.66 -12.68
N LEU A 153 17.58 4.61 -11.94
CA LEU A 153 18.91 4.44 -11.34
C LEU A 153 19.99 4.21 -12.40
N LYS A 154 19.72 3.41 -13.44
CA LYS A 154 20.63 3.18 -14.56
C LYS A 154 20.99 4.49 -15.27
N ALA A 155 20.02 5.34 -15.55
CA ALA A 155 20.27 6.64 -16.16
C ALA A 155 21.16 7.55 -15.29
N LEU A 156 20.92 7.56 -13.98
CA LEU A 156 21.72 8.32 -13.03
C LEU A 156 23.16 7.76 -12.89
N HIS A 157 23.29 6.44 -12.84
CA HIS A 157 24.58 5.76 -12.78
C HIS A 157 25.47 6.10 -13.98
N GLU A 158 24.98 5.93 -15.21
CA GLU A 158 25.77 6.20 -16.43
C GLU A 158 26.14 7.67 -16.62
N LEU A 159 25.42 8.58 -15.97
CA LEU A 159 25.77 10.00 -15.91
C LEU A 159 26.72 10.33 -14.73
N ASN A 160 27.17 9.32 -13.96
CA ASN A 160 27.99 9.47 -12.75
C ASN A 160 27.31 10.37 -11.68
N LEU A 161 25.99 10.32 -11.58
CA LEU A 161 25.21 11.14 -10.65
C LEU A 161 24.85 10.40 -9.35
N LEU A 162 25.16 9.11 -9.24
CA LEU A 162 24.96 8.33 -8.01
C LEU A 162 26.18 8.33 -7.08
N LYS A 163 27.29 8.92 -7.51
CA LYS A 163 28.51 9.01 -6.69
C LYS A 163 28.18 9.70 -5.36
N ASP A 164 28.53 9.06 -4.28
CA ASP A 164 28.28 9.49 -2.89
C ASP A 164 26.79 9.48 -2.46
N ALA A 165 25.83 9.05 -3.29
CA ALA A 165 24.43 8.86 -2.90
C ALA A 165 24.25 7.63 -2.00
N SER A 166 23.26 7.66 -1.11
CA SER A 166 22.86 6.49 -0.31
C SER A 166 21.44 6.07 -0.70
N ILE A 167 21.34 4.92 -1.36
CA ILE A 167 20.07 4.39 -1.86
C ILE A 167 19.99 2.90 -1.54
N THR A 168 18.90 2.47 -0.95
CA THR A 168 18.54 1.06 -0.79
C THR A 168 17.28 0.79 -1.61
N VAL A 169 17.31 -0.21 -2.46
CA VAL A 169 16.14 -0.80 -3.13
C VAL A 169 15.74 -2.03 -2.36
N ALA A 170 14.47 -2.20 -2.09
CA ALA A 170 13.89 -3.37 -1.42
C ALA A 170 12.71 -3.86 -2.25
N PHE A 171 12.89 -5.00 -2.94
CA PHE A 171 11.84 -5.67 -3.68
C PHE A 171 11.43 -6.92 -2.91
N THR A 172 10.23 -6.91 -2.33
CA THR A 172 9.72 -8.05 -1.56
C THR A 172 9.17 -9.13 -2.49
N GLY A 173 9.16 -10.36 -2.05
CA GLY A 173 8.65 -11.48 -2.86
C GLY A 173 7.40 -12.11 -2.25
N ASP A 174 6.65 -11.36 -1.44
CA ASP A 174 5.44 -11.84 -0.78
C ASP A 174 4.47 -10.70 -0.41
N GLU A 175 4.41 -9.63 -1.20
CA GLU A 175 3.48 -8.53 -0.94
C GLU A 175 2.05 -9.01 -1.07
N GLU A 176 1.72 -9.67 -2.16
CA GLU A 176 0.38 -10.13 -2.52
C GLU A 176 -0.18 -11.20 -1.56
N ARG A 177 0.72 -11.95 -0.95
CA ARG A 177 0.36 -12.96 0.04
C ARG A 177 1.41 -13.05 1.14
N THR A 178 1.42 -12.06 2.00
CA THR A 178 2.45 -11.86 3.02
C THR A 178 2.70 -13.07 3.89
N GLY A 179 3.98 -13.46 4.04
CA GLY A 179 4.42 -14.51 4.95
C GLY A 179 4.19 -14.12 6.42
N LYS A 180 3.97 -15.11 7.27
CA LYS A 180 3.75 -14.88 8.70
C LYS A 180 4.72 -15.71 9.54
N PRO A 181 5.19 -15.14 10.66
CA PRO A 181 4.78 -13.87 11.27
C PRO A 181 5.36 -12.65 10.53
N LEU A 182 4.61 -11.53 10.49
CA LEU A 182 5.00 -10.27 9.85
C LEU A 182 6.32 -9.70 10.42
N SER A 183 6.59 -9.94 11.69
CA SER A 183 7.84 -9.55 12.37
C SER A 183 9.09 -10.18 11.76
N ILE A 184 8.97 -11.25 10.99
CA ILE A 184 10.05 -11.88 10.25
C ILE A 184 10.01 -11.38 8.79
N SER A 185 8.86 -11.56 8.11
CA SER A 185 8.70 -11.21 6.69
C SER A 185 9.03 -9.74 6.40
N ARG A 186 8.68 -8.81 7.26
CA ARG A 186 8.92 -7.36 7.05
C ARG A 186 10.12 -6.80 7.83
N LYS A 187 10.89 -7.66 8.52
CA LYS A 187 12.00 -7.20 9.36
C LYS A 187 13.04 -6.40 8.59
N ASP A 188 13.56 -6.95 7.50
CA ASP A 188 14.62 -6.30 6.72
C ASP A 188 14.16 -5.02 6.05
N LEU A 189 12.89 -4.96 5.59
CA LEU A 189 12.28 -3.77 5.04
C LEU A 189 12.17 -2.66 6.12
N ILE A 190 11.71 -3.00 7.32
CA ILE A 190 11.64 -2.07 8.45
C ILE A 190 13.02 -1.59 8.89
N ASP A 191 14.02 -2.48 8.92
CA ASP A 191 15.39 -2.11 9.29
C ASP A 191 16.01 -1.18 8.23
N ALA A 192 15.75 -1.41 6.95
CA ALA A 192 16.16 -0.49 5.88
C ALA A 192 15.50 0.88 6.03
N ALA A 193 14.21 0.93 6.39
CA ALA A 193 13.50 2.19 6.61
C ALA A 193 14.07 3.00 7.77
N LYS A 194 14.40 2.35 8.89
CA LYS A 194 15.06 3.01 10.04
C LYS A 194 16.42 3.60 9.71
N ALA A 195 17.08 3.10 8.68
CA ALA A 195 18.37 3.61 8.20
C ALA A 195 18.21 4.69 7.10
N SER A 196 16.99 5.01 6.68
CA SER A 196 16.67 5.91 5.57
C SER A 196 15.99 7.20 6.04
N ASP A 197 16.05 8.26 5.22
CA ASP A 197 15.37 9.54 5.45
C ASP A 197 14.03 9.62 4.73
N ILE A 198 13.89 8.89 3.62
CA ILE A 198 12.70 8.92 2.72
C ILE A 198 12.46 7.52 2.16
N ALA A 199 11.20 7.08 2.17
CA ALA A 199 10.75 5.89 1.47
C ALA A 199 9.88 6.26 0.26
N LEU A 200 10.12 5.62 -0.88
CA LEU A 200 9.35 5.78 -2.11
C LEU A 200 8.84 4.42 -2.57
N GLY A 201 7.52 4.25 -2.60
CA GLY A 201 6.86 3.03 -3.07
C GLY A 201 6.49 3.14 -4.55
N PHE A 202 6.79 2.11 -5.30
CA PHE A 202 6.57 2.07 -6.74
C PHE A 202 5.39 1.19 -7.13
N GLU A 203 4.41 1.11 -6.24
CA GLU A 203 3.10 0.54 -6.50
C GLU A 203 2.40 1.20 -7.69
N THR A 204 1.38 0.52 -8.23
CA THR A 204 0.52 1.03 -9.30
C THR A 204 0.20 2.51 -9.12
N ALA A 205 0.52 3.33 -10.12
CA ALA A 205 0.12 4.74 -10.15
C ALA A 205 -1.38 4.88 -10.40
N THR A 206 -2.05 5.68 -9.57
CA THR A 206 -3.51 5.91 -9.65
C THR A 206 -3.90 6.99 -10.64
N GLY A 207 -2.94 7.48 -11.39
CA GLY A 207 -3.05 8.53 -12.39
C GLY A 207 -1.71 9.23 -12.55
N PHE A 208 -1.42 9.74 -13.73
CA PHE A 208 -0.13 10.38 -14.02
C PHE A 208 0.15 11.58 -13.11
N ASN A 209 -0.89 12.32 -12.76
CA ASN A 209 -0.83 13.52 -11.92
C ASN A 209 -1.31 13.27 -10.47
N ASN A 210 -1.20 12.02 -9.98
CA ASN A 210 -1.49 11.67 -8.60
C ASN A 210 -0.31 10.93 -7.96
N ALA A 211 -0.16 11.08 -6.65
CA ALA A 211 0.69 10.23 -5.82
C ALA A 211 0.02 9.95 -4.47
N THR A 212 0.38 8.86 -3.85
CA THR A 212 -0.22 8.39 -2.60
C THR A 212 0.60 8.91 -1.42
N ILE A 213 -0.01 9.71 -0.55
CA ILE A 213 0.57 10.22 0.70
C ILE A 213 0.04 9.48 1.92
N ALA A 214 -0.97 8.62 1.73
CA ALA A 214 -1.63 7.89 2.80
C ALA A 214 -2.28 6.62 2.25
N ARG A 215 -2.23 5.52 3.01
CA ARG A 215 -2.88 4.24 2.74
C ARG A 215 -3.63 3.76 3.98
N ARG A 216 -4.85 3.25 3.78
CA ARG A 216 -5.59 2.65 4.89
C ARG A 216 -4.98 1.32 5.27
N GLY A 217 -4.76 1.13 6.57
CA GLY A 217 -4.39 -0.15 7.16
C GLY A 217 -5.53 -1.18 7.11
N ALA A 218 -5.18 -2.42 7.40
CA ALA A 218 -6.09 -3.56 7.41
C ALA A 218 -5.95 -4.38 8.69
N SER A 219 -7.06 -4.79 9.27
CA SER A 219 -7.14 -5.68 10.42
C SER A 219 -8.37 -6.56 10.32
N GLY A 220 -8.27 -7.79 10.80
CA GLY A 220 -9.40 -8.68 11.00
C GLY A 220 -9.99 -8.52 12.39
N TRP A 221 -11.28 -8.85 12.53
CA TRP A 221 -11.94 -9.01 13.81
C TRP A 221 -12.88 -10.21 13.78
N LYS A 222 -13.04 -10.85 14.94
CA LYS A 222 -13.97 -11.96 15.15
C LYS A 222 -14.74 -11.72 16.43
N VAL A 223 -16.08 -11.82 16.37
CA VAL A 223 -16.95 -11.88 17.54
C VAL A 223 -17.57 -13.26 17.65
N GLU A 224 -17.53 -13.82 18.84
CA GLU A 224 -18.19 -15.06 19.19
C GLU A 224 -19.19 -14.78 20.31
N THR A 225 -20.41 -15.26 20.17
CA THR A 225 -21.43 -15.14 21.20
C THR A 225 -21.89 -16.50 21.64
N ALA A 226 -22.24 -16.60 22.93
CA ALA A 226 -22.77 -17.81 23.56
C ALA A 226 -24.10 -17.52 24.26
N GLY A 227 -24.97 -18.50 24.22
CA GLY A 227 -26.27 -18.50 24.93
C GLY A 227 -26.59 -19.85 25.54
N LYS A 228 -27.59 -19.92 26.36
CA LYS A 228 -28.07 -21.20 26.95
C LYS A 228 -28.95 -21.93 25.97
N ARG A 229 -28.59 -23.17 25.64
CA ARG A 229 -29.45 -24.07 24.87
C ARG A 229 -30.68 -24.45 25.71
N ALA A 230 -31.88 -24.20 25.19
CA ALA A 230 -33.13 -24.52 25.82
C ALA A 230 -34.25 -24.66 24.78
N HIS A 231 -35.41 -25.14 25.18
CA HIS A 231 -36.61 -25.07 24.31
C HIS A 231 -37.03 -23.61 24.09
N SER A 232 -37.44 -23.25 22.88
CA SER A 232 -37.72 -21.87 22.48
C SER A 232 -38.87 -21.20 23.27
N SER A 233 -39.78 -22.00 23.86
CA SER A 233 -40.80 -21.46 24.75
C SER A 233 -40.25 -20.82 26.03
N GLY A 234 -38.98 -21.12 26.38
CA GLY A 234 -38.29 -20.54 27.53
C GLY A 234 -37.44 -19.31 27.20
N VAL A 235 -37.38 -18.87 25.93
CA VAL A 235 -36.59 -17.68 25.52
C VAL A 235 -37.12 -16.44 26.28
N PHE A 236 -36.19 -15.53 26.63
CA PHE A 236 -36.40 -14.31 27.42
C PHE A 236 -36.73 -14.55 28.90
N SER A 237 -36.83 -15.80 29.39
CA SER A 237 -36.91 -16.04 30.84
C SER A 237 -35.54 -15.78 31.49
N GLU A 238 -35.50 -15.45 32.78
CA GLU A 238 -34.27 -15.27 33.57
C GLU A 238 -33.34 -16.50 33.47
N ARG A 239 -33.90 -17.70 33.41
CA ARG A 239 -33.20 -18.95 33.33
C ARG A 239 -32.49 -19.16 31.98
N THR A 240 -33.10 -18.79 30.86
CA THR A 240 -32.67 -19.07 29.50
C THR A 240 -32.00 -17.86 28.84
N GLY A 241 -32.53 -16.66 29.04
CA GLY A 241 -32.04 -15.44 28.42
C GLY A 241 -32.41 -15.35 26.94
N ALA A 242 -31.68 -14.51 26.21
CA ALA A 242 -31.98 -14.18 24.83
C ALA A 242 -31.39 -15.17 23.80
N GLY A 243 -30.31 -15.87 24.13
CA GLY A 243 -29.58 -16.75 23.22
C GLY A 243 -28.57 -16.01 22.34
N ALA A 244 -27.64 -16.78 21.74
CA ALA A 244 -26.46 -16.27 21.06
C ALA A 244 -26.79 -15.40 19.85
N ILE A 245 -27.81 -15.72 19.06
CA ILE A 245 -28.15 -14.96 17.84
C ILE A 245 -28.70 -13.56 18.19
N PHE A 246 -29.53 -13.41 19.22
CA PHE A 246 -29.95 -12.09 19.65
C PHE A 246 -28.81 -11.25 20.20
N GLU A 247 -27.91 -11.86 20.97
CA GLU A 247 -26.70 -11.17 21.44
C GLU A 247 -25.83 -10.69 20.26
N MET A 248 -25.61 -11.53 19.25
CA MET A 248 -24.89 -11.14 18.03
C MET A 248 -25.61 -9.98 17.30
N GLY A 249 -26.93 -10.06 17.15
CA GLY A 249 -27.71 -9.01 16.52
C GLY A 249 -27.58 -7.66 17.25
N ARG A 250 -27.61 -7.67 18.60
CA ARG A 250 -27.39 -6.47 19.42
C ARG A 250 -25.98 -5.89 19.16
N ILE A 251 -24.94 -6.72 19.20
CA ILE A 251 -23.54 -6.29 18.99
C ILE A 251 -23.39 -5.66 17.60
N LEU A 252 -23.83 -6.31 16.53
CA LEU A 252 -23.72 -5.80 15.17
C LEU A 252 -24.51 -4.50 14.98
N HIS A 253 -25.69 -4.39 15.58
CA HIS A 253 -26.47 -3.16 15.56
C HIS A 253 -25.72 -2.01 16.25
N GLN A 254 -25.16 -2.25 17.43
CA GLN A 254 -24.39 -1.21 18.13
C GLN A 254 -23.08 -0.88 17.42
N PHE A 255 -22.40 -1.83 16.77
CA PHE A 255 -21.26 -1.50 15.90
C PHE A 255 -21.66 -0.54 14.80
N TYR A 256 -22.82 -0.79 14.16
CA TYR A 256 -23.34 0.11 13.11
C TYR A 256 -23.66 1.50 13.67
N GLU A 257 -24.29 1.61 14.84
CA GLU A 257 -24.69 2.90 15.40
C GLU A 257 -23.53 3.70 16.02
N GLU A 258 -22.61 3.04 16.73
CA GLU A 258 -21.67 3.71 17.62
C GLU A 258 -20.21 3.73 17.10
N VAL A 259 -19.84 2.85 16.15
CA VAL A 259 -18.45 2.74 15.67
C VAL A 259 -18.27 3.43 14.31
N ARG A 260 -19.26 3.40 13.44
CA ARG A 260 -19.20 4.04 12.11
C ARG A 260 -19.18 5.57 12.20
N GLY A 261 -18.78 6.22 11.09
CA GLY A 261 -18.96 7.66 10.88
C GLY A 261 -17.68 8.47 10.87
N GLU A 262 -16.54 7.92 11.30
CA GLU A 262 -15.25 8.58 11.12
C GLU A 262 -14.77 8.45 9.67
N GLU A 263 -14.21 9.50 9.12
CA GLU A 263 -13.65 9.50 7.77
C GLU A 263 -12.55 8.44 7.62
N TYR A 264 -12.56 7.68 6.53
CA TYR A 264 -11.66 6.56 6.24
C TYR A 264 -11.76 5.35 7.16
N LEU A 265 -12.61 5.38 8.20
CA LEU A 265 -12.90 4.21 9.01
C LEU A 265 -14.01 3.39 8.36
N THR A 266 -13.72 2.14 8.04
CA THR A 266 -14.73 1.19 7.59
C THR A 266 -14.54 -0.16 8.25
N PHE A 267 -15.65 -0.83 8.58
CA PHE A 267 -15.64 -2.19 9.07
C PHE A 267 -16.79 -2.97 8.44
N ASN A 268 -16.55 -4.23 8.13
CA ASN A 268 -17.51 -5.05 7.42
C ASN A 268 -17.65 -6.41 8.11
N PRO A 269 -18.84 -6.83 8.57
CA PRO A 269 -19.13 -8.21 8.90
C PRO A 269 -19.23 -9.02 7.60
N GLY A 270 -18.18 -9.75 7.25
CA GLY A 270 -18.10 -10.48 5.97
C GLY A 270 -18.78 -11.83 5.97
N ASN A 271 -18.90 -12.46 7.16
CA ASN A 271 -19.49 -13.78 7.32
C ASN A 271 -20.12 -13.89 8.72
N LEU A 272 -21.32 -14.44 8.80
CA LEU A 272 -22.05 -14.67 10.04
C LEU A 272 -22.70 -16.05 10.03
N LEU A 273 -22.44 -16.84 11.06
CA LEU A 273 -23.06 -18.14 11.30
C LEU A 273 -23.66 -18.17 12.72
N GLY A 274 -24.82 -18.81 12.87
CA GLY A 274 -25.44 -18.94 14.20
C GLY A 274 -26.42 -20.10 14.28
N GLY A 275 -26.48 -20.73 15.46
CA GLY A 275 -27.35 -21.88 15.72
C GLY A 275 -27.08 -22.57 17.05
N THR A 276 -27.49 -23.83 17.13
CA THR A 276 -27.11 -24.71 18.24
C THR A 276 -25.64 -25.11 18.17
N PHE A 277 -25.14 -25.25 16.94
CA PHE A 277 -23.76 -25.61 16.66
C PHE A 277 -23.28 -24.80 15.44
N VAL A 278 -22.03 -24.35 15.48
CA VAL A 278 -21.35 -23.65 14.39
C VAL A 278 -19.98 -24.32 14.20
N ASP A 279 -19.67 -24.69 12.95
CA ASP A 279 -18.36 -25.12 12.52
C ASP A 279 -17.84 -24.11 11.49
N TYR A 280 -16.66 -23.54 11.74
CA TYR A 280 -16.05 -22.53 10.86
C TYR A 280 -14.59 -22.86 10.58
N ALA A 281 -14.26 -22.91 9.30
CA ALA A 281 -12.92 -23.11 8.79
C ALA A 281 -12.27 -21.78 8.36
N PRO A 282 -11.45 -21.13 9.20
CA PRO A 282 -10.91 -19.80 8.93
C PRO A 282 -10.10 -19.70 7.63
N LEU A 283 -9.30 -20.72 7.33
CA LEU A 283 -8.46 -20.77 6.12
C LEU A 283 -9.27 -20.83 4.82
N LYS A 284 -10.51 -21.33 4.88
CA LYS A 284 -11.40 -21.42 3.72
C LYS A 284 -12.45 -20.30 3.71
N SER A 285 -12.47 -19.45 4.73
CA SER A 285 -13.51 -18.42 4.94
C SER A 285 -14.94 -18.98 4.79
N SER A 286 -15.14 -20.23 5.22
CA SER A 286 -16.40 -20.96 5.04
C SER A 286 -16.77 -21.72 6.32
N GLY A 287 -18.06 -22.07 6.44
CA GLY A 287 -18.53 -22.85 7.58
C GLY A 287 -19.96 -23.30 7.44
N SER A 288 -20.43 -24.05 8.45
CA SER A 288 -21.79 -24.52 8.54
C SER A 288 -22.38 -24.25 9.93
N ALA A 289 -23.69 -24.10 9.98
CA ALA A 289 -24.42 -23.97 11.23
C ALA A 289 -25.62 -24.92 11.26
N TYR A 290 -25.91 -25.45 12.44
CA TYR A 290 -27.06 -26.28 12.68
C TYR A 290 -27.92 -25.70 13.81
N GLY A 291 -29.24 -25.65 13.63
CA GLY A 291 -30.19 -25.25 14.65
C GLY A 291 -31.61 -25.67 14.31
N LYS A 292 -32.42 -25.84 15.30
CA LYS A 292 -33.88 -26.12 15.17
C LYS A 292 -34.66 -24.89 15.58
N THR A 293 -35.79 -24.62 14.93
CA THR A 293 -36.66 -23.46 15.21
C THR A 293 -37.22 -23.44 16.63
N ASN A 294 -37.33 -24.60 17.27
CA ASN A 294 -37.81 -24.74 18.65
C ASN A 294 -36.68 -24.85 19.69
N VAL A 295 -35.43 -24.48 19.33
CA VAL A 295 -34.26 -24.48 20.22
C VAL A 295 -33.61 -23.11 20.21
N VAL A 296 -33.35 -22.55 21.40
CA VAL A 296 -32.60 -21.29 21.57
C VAL A 296 -31.16 -21.50 21.09
N ALA A 297 -30.64 -20.59 20.25
CA ALA A 297 -29.31 -20.65 19.71
C ALA A 297 -28.24 -20.58 20.79
N GLN A 298 -27.31 -21.52 20.74
CA GLN A 298 -26.21 -21.63 21.70
C GLN A 298 -24.97 -20.85 21.28
N THR A 299 -24.71 -20.74 19.99
CA THR A 299 -23.48 -20.12 19.45
C THR A 299 -23.81 -19.27 18.24
N ALA A 300 -23.15 -18.11 18.11
CA ALA A 300 -23.01 -17.42 16.83
C ALA A 300 -21.60 -16.84 16.69
N VAL A 301 -21.11 -16.79 15.46
CA VAL A 301 -19.76 -16.33 15.12
C VAL A 301 -19.86 -15.40 13.92
N VAL A 302 -19.20 -14.25 14.01
CA VAL A 302 -19.02 -13.34 12.87
C VAL A 302 -17.54 -13.03 12.67
N HIS A 303 -17.13 -13.01 11.42
CA HIS A 303 -15.80 -12.55 10.99
C HIS A 303 -15.93 -11.30 10.15
N GLY A 304 -15.06 -10.32 10.37
CA GLY A 304 -15.08 -9.07 9.63
C GLY A 304 -13.71 -8.45 9.44
N GLY A 305 -13.68 -7.45 8.57
CA GLY A 305 -12.52 -6.61 8.31
C GLY A 305 -12.70 -5.22 8.91
N LEU A 306 -11.60 -4.57 9.23
CA LEU A 306 -11.50 -3.18 9.70
C LEU A 306 -10.44 -2.46 8.85
N ARG A 307 -10.81 -1.29 8.29
CA ARG A 307 -9.90 -0.39 7.57
C ARG A 307 -9.83 0.95 8.29
N PHE A 308 -8.64 1.50 8.41
CA PHE A 308 -8.35 2.70 9.21
C PHE A 308 -7.21 3.49 8.57
N ILE A 309 -7.13 4.80 8.88
CA ILE A 309 -6.13 5.70 8.31
C ILE A 309 -4.95 5.97 9.27
N SER A 310 -5.07 5.55 10.52
CA SER A 310 -4.01 5.68 11.54
C SER A 310 -4.16 4.61 12.61
N GLU A 311 -3.07 4.30 13.31
CA GLU A 311 -3.08 3.37 14.44
C GLU A 311 -3.97 3.89 15.59
N VAL A 312 -4.02 5.21 15.80
CA VAL A 312 -4.92 5.84 16.79
C VAL A 312 -6.38 5.56 16.43
N GLN A 313 -6.78 5.74 15.17
CA GLN A 313 -8.14 5.44 14.72
C GLN A 313 -8.49 3.95 14.90
N LYS A 314 -7.54 3.06 14.56
CA LYS A 314 -7.69 1.60 14.78
C LYS A 314 -7.99 1.29 16.24
N GLU A 315 -7.16 1.76 17.16
CA GLU A 315 -7.32 1.43 18.56
C GLU A 315 -8.56 2.09 19.19
N ASN A 316 -8.96 3.29 18.76
CA ASN A 316 -10.22 3.91 19.17
C ASN A 316 -11.43 3.09 18.70
N ALA A 317 -11.44 2.63 17.46
CA ALA A 317 -12.52 1.78 16.96
C ALA A 317 -12.58 0.44 17.72
N ARG A 318 -11.42 -0.19 17.94
CA ARG A 318 -11.32 -1.45 18.71
C ARG A 318 -11.79 -1.27 20.16
N ALA A 319 -11.46 -0.15 20.80
CA ALA A 319 -11.89 0.15 22.16
C ALA A 319 -13.42 0.26 22.24
N LYS A 320 -14.06 0.97 21.29
CA LYS A 320 -15.53 1.04 21.18
C LYS A 320 -16.12 -0.37 20.98
N MET A 321 -15.57 -1.16 20.05
CA MET A 321 -16.01 -2.53 19.80
C MET A 321 -15.91 -3.42 21.05
N ARG A 322 -14.78 -3.35 21.78
CA ARG A 322 -14.61 -4.10 23.04
C ARG A 322 -15.63 -3.69 24.10
N ALA A 323 -15.91 -2.39 24.24
CA ALA A 323 -16.90 -1.88 25.20
C ALA A 323 -18.31 -2.37 24.87
N ILE A 324 -18.71 -2.37 23.60
CA ILE A 324 -20.00 -2.89 23.14
C ILE A 324 -20.12 -4.40 23.43
N VAL A 325 -19.07 -5.18 23.13
CA VAL A 325 -19.06 -6.62 23.33
C VAL A 325 -19.06 -6.99 24.82
N ALA A 326 -18.49 -6.16 25.69
CA ALA A 326 -18.47 -6.39 27.13
C ALA A 326 -19.84 -6.28 27.81
N ASN A 327 -20.80 -5.61 27.18
CA ASN A 327 -22.18 -5.52 27.66
C ASN A 327 -22.99 -6.69 27.08
N HIS A 328 -23.65 -7.46 27.94
CA HIS A 328 -24.35 -8.68 27.51
C HIS A 328 -25.82 -8.62 27.75
N LEU A 329 -26.61 -9.25 26.89
CA LEU A 329 -27.98 -9.59 27.20
C LEU A 329 -28.03 -10.65 28.32
N PRO A 330 -29.16 -10.73 29.07
CA PRO A 330 -29.28 -11.72 30.16
C PRO A 330 -28.95 -13.15 29.69
N SER A 331 -28.13 -13.84 30.49
CA SER A 331 -27.71 -15.23 30.25
C SER A 331 -27.01 -15.48 28.90
N THR A 332 -26.32 -14.46 28.35
CA THR A 332 -25.44 -14.55 27.19
C THR A 332 -24.03 -14.20 27.58
N ASN A 333 -23.10 -14.46 26.67
CA ASN A 333 -21.71 -14.02 26.75
C ASN A 333 -21.20 -13.70 25.33
N ALA A 334 -20.18 -12.86 25.24
CA ALA A 334 -19.53 -12.54 23.96
C ALA A 334 -18.03 -12.28 24.15
N THR A 335 -17.26 -12.59 23.13
CA THR A 335 -15.83 -12.25 23.05
C THR A 335 -15.53 -11.62 21.70
N ILE A 336 -14.54 -10.72 21.66
CA ILE A 336 -14.02 -10.16 20.42
C ILE A 336 -12.49 -10.35 20.38
N THR A 337 -11.99 -10.79 19.23
CA THR A 337 -10.56 -10.91 18.95
C THR A 337 -10.22 -10.12 17.70
N PHE A 338 -9.00 -9.58 17.64
CA PHE A 338 -8.47 -8.84 16.50
C PHE A 338 -7.21 -9.51 15.95
N THR A 339 -7.02 -9.43 14.64
CA THR A 339 -5.82 -9.93 13.97
C THR A 339 -5.24 -8.82 13.13
N ASP A 340 -4.01 -8.39 13.45
CA ASP A 340 -3.33 -7.37 12.66
C ASP A 340 -2.85 -7.94 11.32
N SER A 341 -2.92 -7.10 10.29
CA SER A 341 -2.40 -7.34 8.97
C SER A 341 -1.51 -6.15 8.58
N TYR A 342 -1.94 -5.29 7.67
CA TYR A 342 -1.16 -4.14 7.26
C TYR A 342 -1.42 -2.93 8.18
N PRO A 343 -0.37 -2.23 8.67
CA PRO A 343 -0.53 -0.95 9.35
C PRO A 343 -1.06 0.13 8.40
N ALA A 344 -1.42 1.29 8.93
CA ALA A 344 -1.79 2.44 8.12
C ALA A 344 -0.55 3.28 7.78
N MET A 345 -0.57 3.91 6.60
CA MET A 345 0.29 5.05 6.28
C MET A 345 -0.54 6.33 6.40
N GLY A 346 -0.33 7.11 7.45
CA GLY A 346 -1.08 8.35 7.67
C GLY A 346 -0.64 9.51 6.77
N PRO A 347 -1.53 10.50 6.50
CA PRO A 347 -1.22 11.67 5.66
C PRO A 347 -0.46 12.74 6.45
N THR A 348 0.82 12.53 6.72
CA THR A 348 1.66 13.44 7.52
C THR A 348 1.99 14.74 6.78
N ILE A 349 2.44 15.76 7.54
CA ILE A 349 2.91 17.04 6.98
C ILE A 349 4.15 16.80 6.11
N GLU A 350 5.02 15.88 6.54
CA GLU A 350 6.25 15.49 5.84
C GLU A 350 5.96 14.82 4.50
N ASN A 351 4.95 13.93 4.44
CA ASN A 351 4.51 13.30 3.19
C ASN A 351 3.94 14.34 2.22
N LYS A 352 3.17 15.33 2.72
CA LYS A 352 2.67 16.44 1.90
C LYS A 352 3.79 17.33 1.37
N ALA A 353 4.82 17.61 2.18
CA ALA A 353 5.99 18.35 1.75
C ALA A 353 6.79 17.60 0.68
N LEU A 354 6.91 16.27 0.81
CA LEU A 354 7.56 15.43 -0.18
C LEU A 354 6.76 15.35 -1.49
N LEU A 355 5.42 15.30 -1.42
CA LEU A 355 4.55 15.39 -2.58
C LEU A 355 4.75 16.70 -3.34
N LYS A 356 4.91 17.82 -2.63
CA LYS A 356 5.20 19.12 -3.24
C LYS A 356 6.51 19.07 -4.04
N GLN A 357 7.57 18.45 -3.51
CA GLN A 357 8.84 18.29 -4.24
C GLN A 357 8.67 17.44 -5.50
N LEU A 358 7.87 16.36 -5.45
CA LEU A 358 7.54 15.56 -6.62
C LEU A 358 6.76 16.38 -7.66
N SER A 359 5.79 17.19 -7.21
CA SER A 359 5.02 18.09 -8.06
C SER A 359 5.92 19.12 -8.75
N ASP A 360 6.86 19.72 -8.04
CA ASP A 360 7.84 20.66 -8.61
C ASP A 360 8.72 20.02 -9.70
N VAL A 361 9.06 18.74 -9.54
CA VAL A 361 9.75 17.96 -10.59
C VAL A 361 8.84 17.75 -11.81
N SER A 362 7.61 17.32 -11.57
CA SER A 362 6.62 17.04 -12.62
C SER A 362 6.30 18.30 -13.45
N GLU A 363 6.13 19.44 -12.79
CA GLU A 363 5.92 20.73 -13.45
C GLU A 363 7.15 21.17 -14.25
N ALA A 364 8.36 20.99 -13.71
CA ALA A 364 9.61 21.32 -14.42
C ALA A 364 9.81 20.47 -15.68
N LEU A 365 9.31 19.23 -15.69
CA LEU A 365 9.28 18.35 -16.86
C LEU A 365 8.16 18.70 -17.87
N GLY A 366 7.22 19.57 -17.49
CA GLY A 366 6.07 19.90 -18.31
C GLY A 366 4.89 18.93 -18.18
N PHE A 367 4.91 18.06 -17.16
CA PHE A 367 3.90 17.04 -16.92
C PHE A 367 2.73 17.54 -16.05
N GLY A 368 2.83 18.77 -15.52
CA GLY A 368 1.82 19.39 -14.65
C GLY A 368 1.95 19.01 -13.18
N GLU A 369 1.07 19.60 -12.36
CA GLU A 369 1.02 19.39 -10.92
C GLU A 369 0.67 17.94 -10.57
N VAL A 370 1.24 17.43 -9.45
CA VAL A 370 0.90 16.13 -8.86
C VAL A 370 0.15 16.35 -7.56
N ALA A 371 -1.08 15.85 -7.48
CA ALA A 371 -1.95 15.95 -6.32
C ALA A 371 -1.95 14.67 -5.47
N ALA A 372 -2.35 14.82 -4.20
CA ALA A 372 -2.57 13.67 -3.34
C ALA A 372 -3.78 12.85 -3.79
N TYR A 373 -3.61 11.55 -3.91
CA TYR A 373 -4.74 10.65 -4.18
C TYR A 373 -5.56 10.39 -2.92
N ASP A 374 -6.86 10.23 -3.07
CA ASP A 374 -7.79 9.94 -1.97
C ASP A 374 -7.44 8.60 -1.28
N PRO A 375 -7.03 8.60 0.01
CA PRO A 375 -6.70 7.37 0.72
C PRO A 375 -7.90 6.43 0.90
N GLY A 376 -9.13 6.95 0.81
CA GLY A 376 -10.35 6.15 0.81
C GLY A 376 -10.42 5.16 -0.34
N ARG A 377 -9.69 5.42 -1.43
CA ARG A 377 -9.63 4.61 -2.65
C ARG A 377 -8.34 3.78 -2.78
N ARG A 378 -7.48 3.74 -1.73
CA ARG A 378 -6.25 2.94 -1.69
C ARG A 378 -6.31 1.88 -0.61
N GLY A 379 -5.85 0.68 -0.96
CA GLY A 379 -5.53 -0.38 0.00
C GLY A 379 -4.19 -0.15 0.69
N ALA A 380 -3.81 -1.03 1.59
CA ALA A 380 -2.48 -1.09 2.18
C ALA A 380 -1.46 -1.60 1.13
N ALA A 381 -0.17 -1.38 1.40
CA ALA A 381 0.96 -1.93 0.65
C ALA A 381 2.20 -1.94 1.56
N ASP A 382 3.31 -2.45 1.06
CA ASP A 382 4.54 -2.61 1.84
C ASP A 382 5.07 -1.32 2.46
N ILE A 383 4.87 -0.16 1.81
CA ILE A 383 5.22 1.14 2.39
C ILE A 383 4.51 1.41 3.73
N SER A 384 3.35 0.80 3.96
CA SER A 384 2.63 0.93 5.23
C SER A 384 3.42 0.40 6.42
N PHE A 385 4.25 -0.63 6.24
CA PHE A 385 5.10 -1.19 7.32
C PHE A 385 6.23 -0.26 7.75
N VAL A 386 6.59 0.70 6.93
CA VAL A 386 7.70 1.62 7.18
C VAL A 386 7.24 3.03 7.53
N ALA A 387 5.96 3.33 7.39
CA ALA A 387 5.40 4.68 7.54
C ALA A 387 5.61 5.31 8.93
N ASP A 388 5.75 4.50 9.99
CA ASP A 388 6.03 4.99 11.36
C ASP A 388 7.52 5.37 11.56
N TYR A 389 8.40 4.98 10.64
CA TYR A 389 9.85 5.17 10.78
C TYR A 389 10.40 6.22 9.83
N VAL A 390 9.73 6.44 8.69
CA VAL A 390 10.25 7.28 7.61
C VAL A 390 9.10 7.94 6.85
N LYS A 391 9.26 9.19 6.45
CA LYS A 391 8.31 9.86 5.56
C LYS A 391 8.37 9.23 4.16
N GLY A 392 7.24 9.23 3.45
CA GLY A 392 7.22 8.60 2.14
C GLY A 392 6.11 9.04 1.20
N LEU A 393 6.25 8.61 -0.05
CA LEU A 393 5.24 8.64 -1.09
C LEU A 393 5.10 7.25 -1.68
N ASP A 394 3.93 6.97 -2.24
CA ASP A 394 3.68 5.71 -2.93
C ASP A 394 2.83 5.91 -4.19
N GLY A 395 2.66 4.84 -4.97
CA GLY A 395 1.96 4.91 -6.25
C GLY A 395 2.78 5.64 -7.32
N LEU A 396 4.11 5.47 -7.29
CA LEU A 396 5.05 6.10 -8.21
C LEU A 396 5.42 5.19 -9.40
N GLY A 397 4.91 3.96 -9.43
CA GLY A 397 5.20 2.95 -10.43
C GLY A 397 4.48 3.17 -11.76
N SER A 398 4.27 2.07 -12.50
CA SER A 398 3.64 2.11 -13.81
C SER A 398 2.15 2.47 -13.72
N MET A 399 1.62 2.98 -14.82
CA MET A 399 0.19 3.22 -15.00
C MET A 399 -0.44 2.09 -15.80
N GLY A 400 -1.65 1.72 -15.44
CA GLY A 400 -2.41 0.72 -16.16
C GLY A 400 -3.83 0.60 -15.63
N SER A 401 -4.42 -0.54 -15.86
CA SER A 401 -5.75 -0.89 -15.36
C SER A 401 -5.88 -2.39 -15.14
N GLY A 402 -6.93 -2.80 -14.45
CA GLY A 402 -7.28 -4.20 -14.29
C GLY A 402 -6.36 -5.00 -13.37
N ALA A 403 -5.60 -4.37 -12.47
CA ALA A 403 -4.79 -5.08 -11.47
C ALA A 403 -5.63 -6.17 -10.78
N HIS A 404 -5.01 -7.32 -10.49
CA HIS A 404 -5.64 -8.53 -9.93
C HIS A 404 -6.72 -9.19 -10.84
N THR A 405 -6.75 -8.85 -12.13
CA THR A 405 -7.65 -9.49 -13.10
C THR A 405 -6.90 -9.94 -14.36
N PRO A 406 -7.43 -10.90 -15.14
CA PRO A 406 -6.83 -11.28 -16.43
C PRO A 406 -6.84 -10.19 -17.50
N GLN A 407 -7.35 -8.99 -17.18
CA GLN A 407 -7.35 -7.81 -18.03
C GLN A 407 -6.32 -6.77 -17.57
N GLU A 408 -5.37 -7.16 -16.74
CA GLU A 408 -4.33 -6.26 -16.28
C GLU A 408 -3.48 -5.76 -17.45
N THR A 409 -3.30 -4.44 -17.48
CA THR A 409 -2.58 -3.75 -18.55
C THR A 409 -1.60 -2.73 -18.02
N VAL A 410 -0.53 -2.48 -18.79
CA VAL A 410 0.40 -1.36 -18.61
C VAL A 410 0.24 -0.37 -19.75
N ASN A 411 0.19 0.92 -19.42
CA ASN A 411 0.19 2.01 -20.39
C ASN A 411 1.62 2.40 -20.75
N LEU A 412 2.08 1.93 -21.89
CA LEU A 412 3.46 2.16 -22.36
C LEU A 412 3.73 3.61 -22.77
N LYS A 413 2.70 4.43 -23.09
CA LYS A 413 2.89 5.86 -23.41
C LYS A 413 3.42 6.66 -22.24
N THR A 414 3.01 6.32 -21.03
CA THR A 414 3.40 7.06 -19.82
C THR A 414 4.63 6.47 -19.17
N PHE A 415 5.08 5.29 -19.63
CA PHE A 415 6.11 4.52 -18.96
C PHE A 415 7.44 5.25 -18.91
N ASN A 416 7.90 5.75 -20.06
CA ASN A 416 9.14 6.53 -20.15
C ASN A 416 9.07 7.84 -19.36
N ASP A 417 7.91 8.54 -19.35
CA ASP A 417 7.71 9.77 -18.59
C ASP A 417 7.79 9.54 -17.07
N LEU A 418 7.29 8.38 -16.60
CA LEU A 418 7.40 7.97 -15.19
C LEU A 418 8.86 7.70 -14.80
N ILE A 419 9.65 7.07 -15.68
CA ILE A 419 11.10 6.88 -15.47
C ILE A 419 11.82 8.24 -15.43
N GLN A 420 11.50 9.18 -16.33
CA GLN A 420 12.08 10.53 -16.33
C GLN A 420 11.78 11.26 -15.02
N ARG A 421 10.51 11.27 -14.60
CA ARG A 421 10.08 11.91 -13.35
C ARG A 421 10.78 11.31 -12.15
N THR A 422 10.87 10.00 -12.07
CA THR A 422 11.56 9.27 -11.01
C THR A 422 13.06 9.62 -11.00
N ALA A 423 13.74 9.56 -12.14
CA ALA A 423 15.17 9.84 -12.22
C ALA A 423 15.52 11.29 -11.79
N VAL A 424 14.74 12.28 -12.23
CA VAL A 424 14.94 13.68 -11.82
C VAL A 424 14.60 13.87 -10.34
N PHE A 425 13.56 13.20 -9.82
CA PHE A 425 13.19 13.27 -8.41
C PHE A 425 14.29 12.68 -7.51
N LEU A 426 14.76 11.47 -7.81
CA LEU A 426 15.87 10.83 -7.09
C LEU A 426 17.13 11.71 -7.13
N TYR A 427 17.44 12.29 -8.28
CA TYR A 427 18.57 13.20 -8.42
C TYR A 427 18.47 14.41 -7.49
N ARG A 428 17.33 15.06 -7.39
CA ARG A 428 17.12 16.20 -6.47
C ARG A 428 17.29 15.76 -5.02
N LEU A 429 16.61 14.68 -4.61
CA LEU A 429 16.66 14.17 -3.22
C LEU A 429 18.07 13.74 -2.77
N THR A 430 18.90 13.25 -3.68
CA THR A 430 20.28 12.82 -3.36
C THR A 430 21.30 13.95 -3.43
N ARG A 431 20.90 15.19 -3.74
CA ARG A 431 21.78 16.37 -3.79
C ARG A 431 21.50 17.39 -2.69
N ASP A 432 20.27 17.39 -2.16
CA ASP A 432 19.84 18.22 -1.05
C ASP A 432 20.26 17.55 0.29
#